data_bf1a32de2e23182e4e66e9cb26006330
#
_entry.id   bf1a32de2e23182e4e66e9cb26006330
#
_cell.length_a   1.000
_cell.length_b   1.000
_cell.length_c   1.000
_cell.angle_alpha   90.00
_cell.angle_beta   90.00
_cell.angle_gamma   90.00
#
_symmetry.space_group_name_H-M   'P 1'
#
loop_
_entity.id
_entity.type
_entity.pdbx_description
1 polymer ?
#
loop_
_entity_poly.entity_id
_entity_poly.type
_entity_poly.pdbx_seq_one_letter_code
_entity_poly.pdbx_strand_id
1 'polypeptide(L)'
;MTYKKLLMIAVMLMSNSAIAGHHEKAGILMPAAMAGQVVVAYEVPCSDPAAGADSLKALIAYEASASPVAYSSVATTIGDAKVGAVDVHRSTGAMEQAFSWQEQDATWLSMQADALALCGADLESIGMSVHVVQ
;
A
#
# COMPACT_ATOMS: atom_id res chain seq x y z
N MET A 1 -84.62 -0.50 -11.65
CA MET A 1 -83.26 -0.91 -12.06
C MET A 1 -82.27 -0.34 -11.04
N THR A 2 -81.83 -1.19 -10.14
CA THR A 2 -80.96 -0.81 -9.02
C THR A 2 -79.53 -1.28 -9.28
N TYR A 3 -78.65 -0.33 -9.55
CA TYR A 3 -77.21 -0.63 -9.67
C TYR A 3 -76.59 -0.72 -8.26
N LYS A 4 -76.25 -1.93 -7.85
CA LYS A 4 -75.46 -2.17 -6.66
C LYS A 4 -74.00 -1.73 -6.94
N LYS A 5 -73.58 -0.66 -6.29
CA LYS A 5 -72.16 -0.24 -6.27
C LYS A 5 -71.42 -1.21 -5.37
N LEU A 6 -70.55 -2.00 -5.97
CA LEU A 6 -69.60 -2.86 -5.27
C LEU A 6 -68.44 -1.99 -4.80
N LEU A 7 -68.31 -1.77 -3.53
CA LEU A 7 -67.23 -1.03 -2.90
C LEU A 7 -66.05 -2.01 -2.72
N MET A 8 -65.05 -1.93 -3.61
CA MET A 8 -63.80 -2.64 -3.40
C MET A 8 -62.94 -1.88 -2.38
N ILE A 9 -62.82 -2.43 -1.19
CA ILE A 9 -61.87 -1.98 -0.19
C ILE A 9 -60.50 -2.57 -0.61
N ALA A 10 -59.65 -1.70 -1.16
CA ALA A 10 -58.24 -2.06 -1.36
C ALA A 10 -57.54 -2.02 -0.01
N VAL A 11 -57.24 -3.18 0.56
CA VAL A 11 -56.38 -3.30 1.71
C VAL A 11 -54.97 -3.09 1.22
N MET A 12 -54.43 -1.88 1.46
CA MET A 12 -52.99 -1.62 1.30
C MET A 12 -52.24 -2.35 2.43
N LEU A 13 -51.64 -3.47 2.10
CA LEU A 13 -50.60 -4.09 2.90
C LEU A 13 -49.38 -3.18 2.82
N MET A 14 -49.18 -2.36 3.84
CA MET A 14 -47.91 -1.67 4.06
C MET A 14 -46.91 -2.72 4.47
N SER A 15 -46.10 -3.17 3.51
CA SER A 15 -44.87 -3.94 3.80
C SER A 15 -43.90 -3.02 4.52
N ASN A 16 -43.83 -3.15 5.83
CA ASN A 16 -42.72 -2.62 6.61
C ASN A 16 -41.46 -3.38 6.18
N SER A 17 -40.75 -2.85 5.18
CA SER A 17 -39.38 -3.24 4.95
C SER A 17 -38.56 -2.74 6.12
N ALA A 18 -38.34 -3.63 7.11
CA ALA A 18 -37.31 -3.42 8.09
C ALA A 18 -35.99 -3.31 7.32
N ILE A 19 -35.48 -2.09 7.22
CA ILE A 19 -34.09 -1.85 6.82
C ILE A 19 -33.26 -2.47 7.95
N ALA A 20 -32.86 -3.73 7.75
CA ALA A 20 -31.83 -4.32 8.58
C ALA A 20 -30.59 -3.45 8.36
N GLY A 21 -30.34 -2.53 9.27
CA GLY A 21 -29.09 -1.80 9.34
C GLY A 21 -28.00 -2.86 9.44
N HIS A 22 -27.24 -3.04 8.37
CA HIS A 22 -25.97 -3.72 8.45
C HIS A 22 -25.11 -2.86 9.38
N HIS A 23 -25.12 -3.17 10.66
CA HIS A 23 -24.01 -2.82 11.52
C HIS A 23 -22.83 -3.58 10.97
N GLU A 24 -22.07 -2.96 10.06
CA GLU A 24 -20.70 -3.39 9.82
C GLU A 24 -20.07 -3.44 11.21
N LYS A 25 -19.79 -4.66 11.66
CA LYS A 25 -18.95 -4.84 12.84
C LYS A 25 -17.68 -4.06 12.51
N ALA A 26 -17.40 -3.01 13.29
CA ALA A 26 -16.14 -2.30 13.18
C ALA A 26 -15.05 -3.38 13.16
N GLY A 27 -14.42 -3.57 11.99
CA GLY A 27 -13.47 -4.65 11.78
C GLY A 27 -12.37 -4.49 12.82
N ILE A 28 -11.91 -5.58 13.40
CA ILE A 28 -10.71 -5.54 14.26
C ILE A 28 -9.60 -4.96 13.39
N LEU A 29 -9.05 -3.82 13.79
CA LEU A 29 -7.90 -3.24 13.11
C LEU A 29 -6.74 -4.22 13.23
N MET A 30 -6.32 -4.76 12.09
CA MET A 30 -5.11 -5.57 12.03
C MET A 30 -3.90 -4.64 12.05
N PRO A 31 -2.87 -4.93 12.84
CA PRO A 31 -1.65 -4.15 12.83
C PRO A 31 -0.98 -4.22 11.45
N ALA A 32 -0.43 -3.11 10.98
CA ALA A 32 0.29 -3.03 9.71
C ALA A 32 1.60 -3.85 9.73
N ALA A 33 2.15 -4.07 10.92
CA ALA A 33 3.32 -4.91 11.16
C ALA A 33 3.20 -5.54 12.55
N MET A 34 3.89 -6.67 12.76
CA MET A 34 3.87 -7.43 14.00
C MET A 34 5.12 -7.14 14.84
N ALA A 35 5.03 -7.34 16.15
CA ALA A 35 6.18 -7.20 17.04
C ALA A 35 7.40 -8.01 16.55
N GLY A 36 8.56 -7.38 16.59
CA GLY A 36 9.82 -7.92 16.07
C GLY A 36 10.06 -7.72 14.58
N GLN A 37 9.06 -7.33 13.82
CA GLN A 37 9.25 -6.90 12.42
C GLN A 37 9.91 -5.51 12.37
N VAL A 38 10.51 -5.21 11.22
CA VAL A 38 11.17 -3.93 10.97
C VAL A 38 10.47 -3.26 9.79
N VAL A 39 10.04 -2.04 10.01
CA VAL A 39 9.49 -1.17 8.96
C VAL A 39 10.59 -0.19 8.56
N VAL A 40 10.92 -0.16 7.27
CA VAL A 40 11.85 0.82 6.70
C VAL A 40 11.07 1.73 5.78
N ALA A 41 11.15 3.03 6.01
CA ALA A 41 10.54 4.01 5.14
C ALA A 41 11.63 4.83 4.44
N TYR A 42 11.48 4.97 3.13
CA TYR A 42 12.36 5.76 2.28
C TYR A 42 11.61 6.94 1.70
N GLU A 43 12.30 8.05 1.52
CA GLU A 43 11.79 9.19 0.78
C GLU A 43 12.89 9.79 -0.12
N VAL A 44 12.49 10.24 -1.30
CA VAL A 44 13.38 10.87 -2.28
C VAL A 44 12.67 12.07 -2.89
N PRO A 45 13.28 13.26 -2.95
CA PRO A 45 12.77 14.36 -3.74
C PRO A 45 12.62 13.90 -5.21
N CYS A 46 11.51 14.24 -5.84
CA CYS A 46 11.24 13.80 -7.20
C CYS A 46 10.51 14.88 -8.00
N SER A 47 11.06 15.25 -9.15
CA SER A 47 10.46 16.26 -10.02
C SER A 47 9.21 15.77 -10.74
N ASP A 48 9.07 14.44 -10.91
CA ASP A 48 7.87 13.78 -11.45
C ASP A 48 7.52 12.58 -10.54
N PRO A 49 6.76 12.80 -9.44
CA PRO A 49 6.44 11.74 -8.49
C PRO A 49 5.65 10.57 -9.08
N ALA A 50 4.84 10.82 -10.12
CA ALA A 50 4.08 9.73 -10.76
C ALA A 50 5.01 8.78 -11.52
N ALA A 51 5.91 9.32 -12.33
CA ALA A 51 6.91 8.54 -13.05
C ALA A 51 7.91 7.88 -12.07
N GLY A 52 8.31 8.59 -11.01
CA GLY A 52 9.16 8.06 -9.95
C GLY A 52 8.52 6.87 -9.24
N ALA A 53 7.24 6.96 -8.90
CA ALA A 53 6.51 5.86 -8.29
C ALA A 53 6.41 4.63 -9.22
N ASP A 54 6.21 4.82 -10.52
CA ASP A 54 6.17 3.72 -11.48
C ASP A 54 7.55 3.05 -11.62
N SER A 55 8.63 3.83 -11.58
CA SER A 55 10.00 3.29 -11.55
C SER A 55 10.27 2.47 -10.29
N LEU A 56 9.82 2.96 -9.12
CA LEU A 56 9.92 2.21 -7.86
C LEU A 56 9.10 0.93 -7.87
N LYS A 57 7.89 0.93 -8.45
CA LYS A 57 7.09 -0.30 -8.61
C LYS A 57 7.84 -1.34 -9.45
N ALA A 58 8.53 -0.94 -10.51
CA ALA A 58 9.34 -1.85 -11.32
C ALA A 58 10.52 -2.43 -10.52
N LEU A 59 11.20 -1.61 -9.71
CA LEU A 59 12.26 -2.06 -8.80
C LEU A 59 11.72 -3.05 -7.78
N ILE A 60 10.60 -2.76 -7.12
CA ILE A 60 9.95 -3.65 -6.15
C ILE A 60 9.53 -4.98 -6.80
N ALA A 61 9.04 -4.96 -8.03
CA ALA A 61 8.72 -6.20 -8.76
C ALA A 61 9.97 -7.04 -9.03
N TYR A 62 11.09 -6.40 -9.34
CA TYR A 62 12.38 -7.08 -9.46
C TYR A 62 12.82 -7.70 -8.12
N GLU A 63 12.75 -6.95 -7.02
CA GLU A 63 13.06 -7.43 -5.68
C GLU A 63 12.25 -8.67 -5.31
N ALA A 64 10.95 -8.65 -5.58
CA ALA A 64 10.06 -9.77 -5.31
C ALA A 64 10.45 -11.05 -6.06
N SER A 65 11.10 -10.93 -7.21
CA SER A 65 11.52 -12.08 -8.03
C SER A 65 12.96 -12.53 -7.79
N ALA A 66 13.85 -11.62 -7.40
CA ALA A 66 15.29 -11.85 -7.37
C ALA A 66 15.91 -11.90 -5.96
N SER A 67 15.26 -11.26 -4.97
CA SER A 67 15.80 -11.22 -3.61
C SER A 67 15.82 -12.63 -2.97
N PRO A 68 16.94 -13.04 -2.38
CA PRO A 68 17.03 -14.28 -1.62
C PRO A 68 16.32 -14.20 -0.27
N VAL A 69 15.89 -13.01 0.14
CA VAL A 69 15.21 -12.73 1.41
C VAL A 69 13.84 -12.13 1.12
N ALA A 70 12.79 -12.78 1.61
CA ALA A 70 11.43 -12.29 1.43
C ALA A 70 11.15 -11.09 2.37
N TYR A 71 10.62 -10.02 1.80
CA TYR A 71 10.04 -8.88 2.50
C TYR A 71 8.92 -8.29 1.64
N SER A 72 8.07 -7.46 2.22
CA SER A 72 7.05 -6.74 1.48
C SER A 72 7.48 -5.29 1.28
N SER A 73 7.17 -4.75 0.12
CA SER A 73 7.47 -3.36 -0.23
C SER A 73 6.31 -2.74 -0.98
N VAL A 74 6.12 -1.45 -0.79
CA VAL A 74 5.13 -0.65 -1.51
C VAL A 74 5.72 0.69 -1.91
N ALA A 75 5.56 1.07 -3.18
CA ALA A 75 5.90 2.41 -3.64
C ALA A 75 4.85 3.42 -3.18
N THR A 76 5.30 4.60 -2.80
CA THR A 76 4.46 5.70 -2.31
C THR A 76 4.78 7.01 -3.01
N THR A 77 3.82 7.91 -3.08
CA THR A 77 4.03 9.33 -3.33
C THR A 77 3.84 10.10 -2.02
N ILE A 78 4.65 11.12 -1.79
CA ILE A 78 4.61 11.93 -0.58
C ILE A 78 4.42 13.39 -1.00
N GLY A 79 3.18 13.86 -0.86
CA GLY A 79 2.78 15.14 -1.44
C GLY A 79 2.95 15.13 -2.96
N ASP A 80 3.32 16.28 -3.50
CA ASP A 80 3.50 16.53 -4.93
C ASP A 80 4.97 16.65 -5.38
N ALA A 81 5.91 16.39 -4.47
CA ALA A 81 7.35 16.63 -4.69
C ALA A 81 8.27 15.48 -4.26
N LYS A 82 7.74 14.38 -3.74
CA LYS A 82 8.54 13.24 -3.30
C LYS A 82 7.91 11.91 -3.66
N VAL A 83 8.77 10.91 -3.81
CA VAL A 83 8.38 9.48 -3.84
C VAL A 83 9.07 8.75 -2.73
N GLY A 84 8.61 7.56 -2.43
CA GLY A 84 9.22 6.71 -1.43
C GLY A 84 8.82 5.25 -1.57
N ALA A 85 9.33 4.46 -0.67
CA ALA A 85 8.91 3.09 -0.46
C ALA A 85 8.76 2.80 1.02
N VAL A 86 7.91 1.86 1.36
CA VAL A 86 7.80 1.32 2.71
C VAL A 86 7.99 -0.18 2.64
N ASP A 87 9.00 -0.66 3.34
CA ASP A 87 9.35 -2.07 3.42
C ASP A 87 8.99 -2.63 4.79
N VAL A 88 8.57 -3.90 4.81
CA VAL A 88 8.37 -4.64 6.07
C VAL A 88 9.20 -5.91 6.00
N HIS A 89 10.21 -5.99 6.86
CA HIS A 89 11.07 -7.15 7.05
C HIS A 89 10.64 -7.94 8.28
N ARG A 90 10.80 -9.27 8.23
CA ARG A 90 10.41 -10.15 9.35
C ARG A 90 11.24 -9.96 10.62
N SER A 91 12.46 -9.40 10.50
CA SER A 91 13.40 -9.14 11.60
C SER A 91 14.52 -8.21 11.15
N THR A 92 15.28 -7.68 12.08
CA THR A 92 16.51 -6.90 11.80
C THR A 92 17.50 -7.71 10.96
N GLY A 93 17.74 -8.98 11.30
CA GLY A 93 18.67 -9.82 10.52
C GLY A 93 18.18 -10.08 9.09
N ALA A 94 16.88 -10.20 8.86
CA ALA A 94 16.34 -10.31 7.51
C ALA A 94 16.48 -9.00 6.72
N MET A 95 16.31 -7.86 7.36
CA MET A 95 16.56 -6.54 6.76
C MET A 95 18.05 -6.40 6.34
N GLU A 96 18.97 -6.72 7.23
CA GLU A 96 20.41 -6.66 6.95
C GLU A 96 20.82 -7.56 5.78
N GLN A 97 20.25 -8.77 5.69
CA GLN A 97 20.47 -9.68 4.57
C GLN A 97 19.92 -9.12 3.25
N ALA A 98 18.74 -8.49 3.28
CA ALA A 98 18.17 -7.85 2.10
C ALA A 98 19.05 -6.69 1.63
N PHE A 99 19.49 -5.83 2.51
CA PHE A 99 20.39 -4.72 2.18
C PHE A 99 21.73 -5.22 1.61
N SER A 100 22.32 -6.24 2.23
CA SER A 100 23.57 -6.83 1.70
C SER A 100 23.40 -7.39 0.29
N TRP A 101 22.24 -7.96 -0.04
CA TRP A 101 21.93 -8.38 -1.40
C TRP A 101 21.78 -7.19 -2.35
N GLN A 102 21.03 -6.16 -1.97
CA GLN A 102 20.83 -4.95 -2.77
C GLN A 102 22.15 -4.27 -3.13
N GLU A 103 23.08 -4.19 -2.18
CA GLU A 103 24.41 -3.61 -2.40
C GLU A 103 25.29 -4.40 -3.38
N GLN A 104 24.98 -5.66 -3.65
CA GLN A 104 25.77 -6.56 -4.49
C GLN A 104 25.08 -6.90 -5.82
N ASP A 105 23.80 -6.67 -5.94
CA ASP A 105 23.04 -7.00 -7.15
C ASP A 105 23.13 -5.87 -8.19
N ALA A 106 23.87 -6.13 -9.28
CA ALA A 106 24.13 -5.12 -10.31
C ALA A 106 22.85 -4.64 -11.00
N THR A 107 21.85 -5.49 -11.14
CA THR A 107 20.57 -5.11 -11.76
C THR A 107 19.79 -4.19 -10.82
N TRP A 108 19.72 -4.53 -9.52
CA TRP A 108 19.08 -3.69 -8.54
C TRP A 108 19.71 -2.30 -8.46
N LEU A 109 21.04 -2.23 -8.40
CA LEU A 109 21.80 -0.97 -8.40
C LEU A 109 21.55 -0.12 -9.64
N SER A 110 21.48 -0.75 -10.81
CA SER A 110 21.15 -0.04 -12.06
C SER A 110 19.73 0.52 -12.02
N MET A 111 18.74 -0.26 -11.57
CA MET A 111 17.35 0.19 -11.48
C MET A 111 17.17 1.31 -10.44
N GLN A 112 17.89 1.24 -9.33
CA GLN A 112 17.92 2.32 -8.32
C GLN A 112 18.49 3.60 -8.93
N ALA A 113 19.63 3.52 -9.62
CA ALA A 113 20.26 4.66 -10.26
C ALA A 113 19.33 5.31 -11.31
N ASP A 114 18.63 4.51 -12.11
CA ASP A 114 17.67 4.98 -13.10
C ASP A 114 16.48 5.69 -12.43
N ALA A 115 15.96 5.16 -11.34
CA ALA A 115 14.88 5.77 -10.57
C ALA A 115 15.29 7.12 -9.96
N LEU A 116 16.50 7.19 -9.41
CA LEU A 116 17.05 8.45 -8.89
C LEU A 116 17.25 9.48 -9.99
N ALA A 117 17.85 9.08 -11.12
CA ALA A 117 18.07 9.98 -12.26
C ALA A 117 16.75 10.53 -12.80
N LEU A 118 15.71 9.71 -12.89
CA LEU A 118 14.36 10.12 -13.31
C LEU A 118 13.78 11.17 -12.36
N CYS A 119 14.03 11.05 -11.07
CA CYS A 119 13.61 12.02 -10.07
C CYS A 119 14.48 13.30 -10.02
N GLY A 120 15.63 13.31 -10.69
CA GLY A 120 16.63 14.39 -10.56
C GLY A 120 17.32 14.37 -9.20
N ALA A 121 17.44 13.20 -8.58
CA ALA A 121 18.02 12.98 -7.25
C ALA A 121 19.29 12.12 -7.33
N ASP A 122 19.98 12.02 -6.22
CA ASP A 122 21.16 11.18 -6.03
C ASP A 122 21.02 10.32 -4.76
N LEU A 123 22.01 9.48 -4.49
CA LEU A 123 22.01 8.61 -3.31
C LEU A 123 21.98 9.40 -1.98
N GLU A 124 22.59 10.58 -1.95
CA GLU A 124 22.64 11.43 -0.75
C GLU A 124 21.29 12.08 -0.46
N SER A 125 20.43 12.16 -1.48
CA SER A 125 19.07 12.70 -1.36
C SER A 125 18.08 11.71 -0.71
N ILE A 126 18.45 10.45 -0.52
CA ILE A 126 17.58 9.42 0.05
C ILE A 126 17.46 9.64 1.55
N GLY A 127 16.26 9.99 2.01
CA GLY A 127 15.90 9.91 3.42
C GLY A 127 15.48 8.48 3.77
N MET A 128 15.94 7.96 4.91
CA MET A 128 15.58 6.63 5.38
C MET A 128 15.32 6.66 6.88
N SER A 129 14.28 5.95 7.30
CA SER A 129 14.00 5.69 8.72
C SER A 129 13.72 4.21 8.95
N VAL A 130 14.23 3.68 10.06
CA VAL A 130 14.10 2.28 10.45
C VAL A 130 13.37 2.18 11.78
N HIS A 131 12.29 1.43 11.82
CA HIS A 131 11.43 1.25 12.98
C HIS A 131 11.32 -0.23 13.35
N VAL A 132 11.74 -0.59 14.54
CA VAL A 132 11.52 -1.93 15.10
C VAL A 132 10.17 -1.93 15.81
N VAL A 133 9.25 -2.78 15.36
CA VAL A 133 7.89 -2.89 15.93
C VAL A 133 7.96 -3.55 17.31
N GLN A 134 7.35 -2.91 18.33
CA GLN A 134 7.36 -3.34 19.73
C GLN A 134 6.17 -4.24 20.07
#